data_45a2dd235ca6b0f38167f8ea0c91b999
#
_entry.id   45a2dd235ca6b0f38167f8ea0c91b999
#
_cell.length_a   1.000
_cell.length_b   1.000
_cell.length_c   1.000
_cell.angle_alpha   90.00
_cell.angle_beta   90.00
_cell.angle_gamma   90.00
#
_symmetry.space_group_name_H-M   'P 1'
#
loop_
_entity.id
_entity.type
_entity.pdbx_description
1 polymer ?
#
loop_
_entity_poly.entity_id
_entity_poly.type
_entity_poly.pdbx_seq_one_letter_code
_entity_poly.pdbx_strand_id
1 'polypeptide(L)'
;MDFLTSLVNSMPGAVAQGLIWGIMAIGVYITYRILDVADLTVDGSLGTGGAVCVVLVLNGVPVGVALVAATLAGMLAGLVTGLFHTACGIPAILAGILTQLALYSVNLRIMGTGTGGGKANLPISVDKYSLLVSARYVRALALNNPIFVLLIFCAILIGVLYWFFGTELGCSLRATGANQHMARAQGINTNVTIVLGLMVSNGLVALAGGLLSQYQGFSDINMGRGAIVIGLAAVIIGEVIFGKIFRNFALKLTAAVIGAIIYYIVMNFVLRMGLSTDDLKLLTALVVAVFLTIPYWKGKYFTKGPVKKGGKDNA
;
A
#
# COMPACT_ATOMS: atom_id res chain seq x y z
N MET A 1 -11.98 -13.53 31.17
CA MET A 1 -11.37 -14.22 30.00
C MET A 1 -10.02 -13.59 29.74
N ASP A 2 -8.98 -14.38 29.80
CA ASP A 2 -7.61 -13.91 29.85
C ASP A 2 -7.20 -13.12 28.62
N PHE A 3 -6.51 -12.02 28.85
CA PHE A 3 -5.93 -11.14 27.80
C PHE A 3 -5.23 -11.96 26.70
N LEU A 4 -4.48 -12.99 27.09
CA LEU A 4 -3.79 -13.91 26.19
C LEU A 4 -4.75 -14.63 25.22
N THR A 5 -5.88 -15.16 25.72
CA THR A 5 -6.87 -15.86 24.89
C THR A 5 -7.53 -14.90 23.90
N SER A 6 -7.83 -13.67 24.32
CA SER A 6 -8.38 -12.62 23.45
C SER A 6 -7.37 -12.20 22.37
N LEU A 7 -6.08 -12.09 22.72
CA LEU A 7 -5.00 -11.75 21.80
C LEU A 7 -4.82 -12.84 20.73
N VAL A 8 -4.69 -14.10 21.14
CA VAL A 8 -4.53 -15.24 20.22
C VAL A 8 -5.72 -15.34 19.26
N ASN A 9 -6.94 -15.14 19.75
CA ASN A 9 -8.15 -15.19 18.94
C ASN A 9 -8.26 -14.05 17.91
N SER A 10 -7.57 -12.92 18.11
CA SER A 10 -7.59 -11.79 17.16
C SER A 10 -6.41 -11.80 16.16
N MET A 11 -5.37 -12.63 16.40
CA MET A 11 -4.21 -12.72 15.52
C MET A 11 -4.53 -13.06 14.07
N PRO A 12 -5.42 -14.04 13.75
CA PRO A 12 -5.72 -14.34 12.35
C PRO A 12 -6.31 -13.14 11.59
N GLY A 13 -7.14 -12.33 12.26
CA GLY A 13 -7.67 -11.08 11.68
C GLY A 13 -6.58 -10.05 11.39
N ALA A 14 -5.62 -9.89 12.31
CA ALA A 14 -4.49 -8.99 12.12
C ALA A 14 -3.60 -9.43 10.95
N VAL A 15 -3.35 -10.73 10.80
CA VAL A 15 -2.57 -11.29 9.67
C VAL A 15 -3.30 -11.06 8.36
N ALA A 16 -4.61 -11.31 8.27
CA ALA A 16 -5.40 -11.09 7.06
C ALA A 16 -5.39 -9.60 6.66
N GLN A 17 -5.62 -8.70 7.60
CA GLN A 17 -5.50 -7.26 7.34
C GLN A 17 -4.07 -6.89 6.93
N GLY A 18 -3.06 -7.41 7.61
CA GLY A 18 -1.66 -7.18 7.27
C GLY A 18 -1.31 -7.61 5.85
N LEU A 19 -1.88 -8.71 5.34
CA LEU A 19 -1.69 -9.14 3.95
C LEU A 19 -2.34 -8.17 2.95
N ILE A 20 -3.56 -7.68 3.20
CA ILE A 20 -4.23 -6.72 2.32
C ILE A 20 -3.43 -5.41 2.27
N TRP A 21 -3.04 -4.90 3.43
CA TRP A 21 -2.20 -3.70 3.50
C TRP A 21 -0.79 -3.93 2.99
N GLY A 22 -0.32 -5.17 2.98
CA GLY A 22 0.93 -5.59 2.35
C GLY A 22 0.90 -5.37 0.83
N ILE A 23 -0.23 -5.64 0.17
CA ILE A 23 -0.42 -5.32 -1.26
C ILE A 23 -0.31 -3.82 -1.50
N MET A 24 -0.96 -3.01 -0.66
CA MET A 24 -0.83 -1.56 -0.70
C MET A 24 0.61 -1.10 -0.45
N ALA A 25 1.30 -1.71 0.53
CA ALA A 25 2.69 -1.40 0.83
C ALA A 25 3.64 -1.72 -0.34
N ILE A 26 3.35 -2.74 -1.15
CA ILE A 26 4.08 -2.99 -2.41
C ILE A 26 3.91 -1.81 -3.38
N GLY A 27 2.69 -1.27 -3.52
CA GLY A 27 2.45 -0.07 -4.32
C GLY A 27 3.28 1.11 -3.83
N VAL A 28 3.23 1.40 -2.52
CA VAL A 28 4.03 2.46 -1.90
C VAL A 28 5.54 2.21 -2.04
N TYR A 29 5.99 0.95 -1.98
CA TYR A 29 7.40 0.60 -2.22
C TYR A 29 7.86 1.00 -3.64
N ILE A 30 6.99 0.86 -4.64
CA ILE A 30 7.32 1.24 -6.03
C ILE A 30 7.52 2.76 -6.13
N THR A 31 6.64 3.57 -5.56
CA THR A 31 6.78 5.04 -5.63
C THR A 31 7.90 5.55 -4.75
N TYR A 32 7.95 5.10 -3.50
CA TYR A 32 8.90 5.61 -2.52
C TYR A 32 10.33 5.10 -2.74
N ARG A 33 10.52 3.78 -3.02
CA ARG A 33 11.85 3.18 -3.06
C ARG A 33 12.43 3.00 -4.46
N ILE A 34 11.55 2.77 -5.46
CA ILE A 34 12.01 2.54 -6.83
C ILE A 34 12.05 3.83 -7.61
N LEU A 35 11.00 4.65 -7.56
CA LEU A 35 10.89 5.91 -8.30
C LEU A 35 11.46 7.12 -7.57
N ASP A 36 11.64 7.02 -6.25
CA ASP A 36 12.02 8.16 -5.37
C ASP A 36 11.06 9.36 -5.50
N VAL A 37 9.76 9.06 -5.60
CA VAL A 37 8.68 10.04 -5.74
C VAL A 37 7.72 9.91 -4.56
N ALA A 38 7.48 11.00 -3.83
CA ALA A 38 6.47 11.05 -2.78
C ALA A 38 5.07 11.18 -3.40
N ASP A 39 4.30 10.11 -3.38
CA ASP A 39 2.96 10.03 -3.96
C ASP A 39 1.87 10.01 -2.88
N LEU A 40 1.19 11.13 -2.69
CA LEU A 40 0.06 11.25 -1.76
C LEU A 40 -1.28 10.83 -2.37
N THR A 41 -1.32 10.45 -3.65
CA THR A 41 -2.52 9.95 -4.33
C THR A 41 -3.02 8.64 -3.71
N VAL A 42 -2.12 7.89 -3.07
CA VAL A 42 -2.37 6.59 -2.41
C VAL A 42 -3.62 6.63 -1.52
N ASP A 43 -3.78 7.68 -0.72
CA ASP A 43 -4.94 7.85 0.17
C ASP A 43 -6.26 7.93 -0.62
N GLY A 44 -6.26 8.60 -1.76
CA GLY A 44 -7.42 8.68 -2.65
C GLY A 44 -7.68 7.39 -3.43
N SER A 45 -6.62 6.81 -3.99
CA SER A 45 -6.68 5.62 -4.85
C SER A 45 -7.20 4.39 -4.10
N LEU A 46 -6.84 4.23 -2.82
CA LEU A 46 -7.36 3.14 -1.98
C LEU A 46 -8.88 3.22 -1.85
N GLY A 47 -9.41 4.43 -1.56
CA GLY A 47 -10.85 4.68 -1.52
C GLY A 47 -11.53 4.44 -2.88
N THR A 48 -10.89 4.86 -3.99
CA THR A 48 -11.40 4.64 -5.35
C THR A 48 -11.52 3.15 -5.66
N GLY A 49 -10.51 2.36 -5.30
CA GLY A 49 -10.54 0.91 -5.49
C GLY A 49 -11.69 0.25 -4.72
N GLY A 50 -11.91 0.64 -3.47
CA GLY A 50 -13.04 0.18 -2.67
C GLY A 50 -14.39 0.58 -3.26
N ALA A 51 -14.56 1.85 -3.63
CA ALA A 51 -15.79 2.39 -4.20
C ALA A 51 -16.18 1.67 -5.50
N VAL A 52 -15.25 1.55 -6.45
CA VAL A 52 -15.48 0.88 -7.75
C VAL A 52 -15.80 -0.60 -7.55
N CYS A 53 -15.02 -1.30 -6.72
CA CYS A 53 -15.23 -2.72 -6.45
C CYS A 53 -16.61 -2.98 -5.86
N VAL A 54 -17.00 -2.25 -4.82
CA VAL A 54 -18.30 -2.46 -4.13
C VAL A 54 -19.46 -2.12 -5.04
N VAL A 55 -19.43 -1.01 -5.79
CA VAL A 55 -20.50 -0.64 -6.71
C VAL A 55 -20.69 -1.69 -7.81
N LEU A 56 -19.62 -2.21 -8.40
CA LEU A 56 -19.72 -3.24 -9.44
C LEU A 56 -20.27 -4.55 -8.89
N VAL A 57 -19.85 -4.98 -7.70
CA VAL A 57 -20.36 -6.20 -7.07
C VAL A 57 -21.84 -6.05 -6.72
N LEU A 58 -22.28 -4.88 -6.22
CA LEU A 58 -23.69 -4.60 -5.97
C LEU A 58 -24.56 -4.63 -7.24
N ASN A 59 -23.98 -4.28 -8.39
CA ASN A 59 -24.61 -4.39 -9.71
C ASN A 59 -24.55 -5.80 -10.32
N GLY A 60 -24.09 -6.80 -9.56
CA GLY A 60 -24.05 -8.20 -10.00
C GLY A 60 -22.85 -8.58 -10.86
N VAL A 61 -21.82 -7.72 -10.96
CA VAL A 61 -20.58 -8.03 -11.69
C VAL A 61 -19.75 -9.04 -10.89
N PRO A 62 -19.15 -10.07 -11.52
CA PRO A 62 -18.27 -11.01 -10.84
C PRO A 62 -17.11 -10.30 -10.13
N VAL A 63 -16.78 -10.77 -8.91
CA VAL A 63 -15.79 -10.13 -8.04
C VAL A 63 -14.41 -9.98 -8.69
N GLY A 64 -13.98 -10.97 -9.49
CA GLY A 64 -12.71 -10.89 -10.24
C GLY A 64 -12.68 -9.71 -11.22
N VAL A 65 -13.77 -9.50 -11.97
CA VAL A 65 -13.90 -8.38 -12.91
C VAL A 65 -13.97 -7.05 -12.17
N ALA A 66 -14.68 -7.00 -11.04
CA ALA A 66 -14.76 -5.82 -10.19
C ALA A 66 -13.39 -5.42 -9.63
N LEU A 67 -12.54 -6.38 -9.24
CA LEU A 67 -11.15 -6.12 -8.79
C LEU A 67 -10.26 -5.61 -9.93
N VAL A 68 -10.38 -6.18 -11.13
CA VAL A 68 -9.65 -5.68 -12.31
C VAL A 68 -10.06 -4.23 -12.63
N ALA A 69 -11.38 -3.95 -12.63
CA ALA A 69 -11.88 -2.60 -12.86
C ALA A 69 -11.41 -1.61 -11.77
N ALA A 70 -11.39 -2.03 -10.50
CA ALA A 70 -10.83 -1.23 -9.40
C ALA A 70 -9.35 -0.92 -9.61
N THR A 71 -8.56 -1.90 -10.06
CA THR A 71 -7.14 -1.73 -10.38
C THR A 71 -6.95 -0.72 -11.51
N LEU A 72 -7.72 -0.84 -12.60
CA LEU A 72 -7.69 0.10 -13.71
C LEU A 72 -8.08 1.52 -13.29
N ALA A 73 -9.09 1.67 -12.42
CA ALA A 73 -9.46 2.96 -11.87
C ALA A 73 -8.33 3.60 -11.06
N GLY A 74 -7.59 2.81 -10.26
CA GLY A 74 -6.40 3.27 -9.58
C GLY A 74 -5.26 3.63 -10.54
N MET A 75 -5.06 2.86 -11.61
CA MET A 75 -4.08 3.20 -12.66
C MET A 75 -4.41 4.55 -13.33
N LEU A 76 -5.69 4.84 -13.57
CA LEU A 76 -6.14 6.13 -14.10
C LEU A 76 -5.86 7.27 -13.10
N ALA A 77 -6.07 7.05 -11.81
CA ALA A 77 -5.71 8.02 -10.79
C ALA A 77 -4.20 8.32 -10.79
N GLY A 78 -3.37 7.28 -10.87
CA GLY A 78 -1.92 7.42 -11.00
C GLY A 78 -1.49 8.11 -12.31
N LEU A 79 -2.20 7.87 -13.40
CA LEU A 79 -2.00 8.58 -14.68
C LEU A 79 -2.22 10.08 -14.52
N VAL A 80 -3.32 10.49 -13.89
CA VAL A 80 -3.64 11.92 -13.67
C VAL A 80 -2.55 12.59 -12.83
N THR A 81 -2.13 11.96 -11.72
CA THR A 81 -1.04 12.47 -10.88
C THR A 81 0.26 12.57 -11.67
N GLY A 82 0.57 11.55 -12.46
CA GLY A 82 1.76 11.52 -13.30
C GLY A 82 1.75 12.63 -14.35
N LEU A 83 0.63 12.91 -14.99
CA LEU A 83 0.47 13.99 -15.93
C LEU A 83 0.62 15.38 -15.27
N PHE A 84 0.02 15.58 -14.08
CA PHE A 84 0.21 16.82 -13.34
C PHE A 84 1.67 17.04 -12.98
N HIS A 85 2.40 15.99 -12.61
CA HIS A 85 3.81 16.11 -12.29
C HIS A 85 4.69 16.33 -13.51
N THR A 86 4.50 15.54 -14.58
CA THR A 86 5.44 15.51 -15.72
C THR A 86 5.08 16.52 -16.81
N ALA A 87 3.80 16.69 -17.15
CA ALA A 87 3.35 17.57 -18.23
C ALA A 87 3.06 18.98 -17.72
N CYS A 88 2.46 19.12 -16.51
CA CYS A 88 2.14 20.43 -15.94
C CYS A 88 3.27 21.00 -15.06
N GLY A 89 4.34 20.22 -14.79
CA GLY A 89 5.46 20.67 -13.97
C GLY A 89 5.14 20.87 -12.48
N ILE A 90 4.02 20.35 -12.00
CA ILE A 90 3.61 20.48 -10.60
C ILE A 90 4.51 19.57 -9.74
N PRO A 91 5.01 20.04 -8.57
CA PRO A 91 5.74 19.19 -7.63
C PRO A 91 4.97 17.92 -7.28
N ALA A 92 5.63 16.76 -7.21
CA ALA A 92 4.98 15.45 -7.06
C ALA A 92 4.04 15.37 -5.85
N ILE A 93 4.46 15.91 -4.71
CA ILE A 93 3.65 15.96 -3.47
C ILE A 93 2.34 16.74 -3.72
N LEU A 94 2.44 17.90 -4.37
CA LEU A 94 1.28 18.74 -4.65
C LEU A 94 0.34 18.09 -5.69
N ALA A 95 0.90 17.48 -6.73
CA ALA A 95 0.14 16.73 -7.72
C ALA A 95 -0.66 15.60 -7.06
N GLY A 96 -0.05 14.84 -6.12
CA GLY A 96 -0.73 13.81 -5.35
C GLY A 96 -1.88 14.35 -4.49
N ILE A 97 -1.67 15.47 -3.79
CA ILE A 97 -2.71 16.12 -2.98
C ILE A 97 -3.88 16.56 -3.85
N LEU A 98 -3.62 17.19 -4.99
CA LEU A 98 -4.68 17.64 -5.91
C LEU A 98 -5.50 16.47 -6.44
N THR A 99 -4.85 15.38 -6.84
CA THR A 99 -5.55 14.17 -7.30
C THR A 99 -6.36 13.53 -6.17
N GLN A 100 -5.80 13.45 -4.96
CA GLN A 100 -6.51 12.92 -3.78
C GLN A 100 -7.78 13.71 -3.48
N LEU A 101 -7.73 15.05 -3.53
CA LEU A 101 -8.91 15.92 -3.33
C LEU A 101 -9.94 15.72 -4.44
N ALA A 102 -9.53 15.58 -5.69
CA ALA A 102 -10.42 15.27 -6.81
C ALA A 102 -11.09 13.90 -6.63
N LEU A 103 -10.31 12.88 -6.25
CA LEU A 103 -10.80 11.52 -6.02
C LEU A 103 -11.82 11.44 -4.90
N TYR A 104 -11.71 12.28 -3.87
CA TYR A 104 -12.74 12.36 -2.83
C TYR A 104 -14.13 12.63 -3.42
N SER A 105 -14.26 13.63 -4.30
CA SER A 105 -15.53 13.96 -4.95
C SER A 105 -15.98 12.89 -5.96
N VAL A 106 -15.03 12.30 -6.68
CA VAL A 106 -15.30 11.20 -7.63
C VAL A 106 -15.82 9.97 -6.88
N ASN A 107 -15.20 9.60 -5.77
CA ASN A 107 -15.59 8.44 -4.97
C ASN A 107 -16.99 8.60 -4.37
N LEU A 108 -17.34 9.81 -3.89
CA LEU A 108 -18.71 10.14 -3.45
C LEU A 108 -19.75 9.88 -4.55
N ARG A 109 -19.45 10.30 -5.78
CA ARG A 109 -20.36 10.11 -6.92
C ARG A 109 -20.45 8.64 -7.31
N ILE A 110 -19.33 7.91 -7.34
CA ILE A 110 -19.31 6.48 -7.64
C ILE A 110 -20.17 5.71 -6.64
N MET A 111 -19.96 5.93 -5.33
CA MET A 111 -20.75 5.28 -4.28
C MET A 111 -22.21 5.71 -4.23
N GLY A 112 -22.53 6.91 -4.72
CA GLY A 112 -23.89 7.42 -4.83
C GLY A 112 -24.62 7.04 -6.11
N THR A 113 -24.02 6.25 -7.00
CA THR A 113 -24.63 5.84 -8.27
C THR A 113 -25.98 5.14 -8.03
N GLY A 114 -27.03 5.60 -8.70
CA GLY A 114 -28.39 5.07 -8.54
C GLY A 114 -29.22 5.63 -7.39
N THR A 115 -28.68 6.56 -6.56
CA THR A 115 -29.43 7.14 -5.41
C THR A 115 -29.65 8.65 -5.50
N GLY A 116 -29.23 9.29 -6.59
CA GLY A 116 -29.43 10.72 -6.82
C GLY A 116 -28.56 11.66 -5.99
N GLY A 117 -27.67 11.14 -5.15
CA GLY A 117 -26.73 11.91 -4.33
C GLY A 117 -25.50 11.14 -3.92
N GLY A 118 -24.42 11.82 -3.53
CA GLY A 118 -23.19 11.19 -3.08
C GLY A 118 -23.40 10.40 -1.77
N LYS A 119 -22.84 9.20 -1.67
CA LYS A 119 -22.81 8.41 -0.43
C LYS A 119 -21.40 8.32 0.11
N ALA A 120 -21.25 8.51 1.42
CA ALA A 120 -19.94 8.40 2.09
C ALA A 120 -19.59 6.97 2.49
N ASN A 121 -20.60 6.12 2.67
CA ASN A 121 -20.42 4.71 3.04
C ASN A 121 -21.40 3.84 2.23
N LEU A 122 -20.89 2.71 1.73
CA LEU A 122 -21.67 1.76 0.95
C LEU A 122 -21.43 0.35 1.49
N PRO A 123 -22.40 -0.24 2.22
CA PRO A 123 -22.28 -1.59 2.74
C PRO A 123 -22.49 -2.64 1.66
N ILE A 124 -21.81 -3.79 1.80
CA ILE A 124 -21.98 -4.97 0.95
C ILE A 124 -22.34 -6.18 1.81
N SER A 125 -23.41 -6.87 1.48
CA SER A 125 -23.85 -8.06 2.21
C SER A 125 -22.99 -9.27 1.83
N VAL A 126 -22.28 -9.82 2.79
CA VAL A 126 -21.43 -11.02 2.62
C VAL A 126 -22.26 -12.26 2.26
N ASP A 127 -23.53 -12.32 2.71
CA ASP A 127 -24.40 -13.47 2.48
C ASP A 127 -25.03 -13.48 1.08
N LYS A 128 -25.12 -12.30 0.43
CA LYS A 128 -25.77 -12.15 -0.88
C LYS A 128 -24.80 -12.29 -2.04
N TYR A 129 -23.54 -11.94 -1.85
CA TYR A 129 -22.52 -11.89 -2.88
C TYR A 129 -21.38 -12.85 -2.57
N SER A 130 -20.89 -13.59 -3.57
CA SER A 130 -19.70 -14.44 -3.44
C SER A 130 -18.44 -13.57 -3.39
N LEU A 131 -18.03 -13.14 -2.21
CA LEU A 131 -16.83 -12.36 -2.02
C LEU A 131 -15.57 -13.25 -2.01
N LEU A 132 -14.47 -12.74 -2.57
CA LEU A 132 -13.19 -13.46 -2.60
C LEU A 132 -12.57 -13.54 -1.21
N VAL A 133 -12.72 -12.47 -0.43
CA VAL A 133 -12.13 -12.32 0.90
C VAL A 133 -13.18 -11.75 1.85
N SER A 134 -13.42 -12.43 2.98
CA SER A 134 -14.35 -11.97 4.01
C SER A 134 -13.82 -12.22 5.41
N ALA A 135 -13.98 -11.25 6.30
CA ALA A 135 -13.60 -11.35 7.71
C ALA A 135 -14.30 -12.51 8.45
N ARG A 136 -15.47 -12.94 7.94
CA ARG A 136 -16.28 -14.02 8.55
C ARG A 136 -15.57 -15.37 8.56
N TYR A 137 -14.78 -15.67 7.54
CA TYR A 137 -14.12 -16.98 7.37
C TYR A 137 -12.69 -17.04 7.91
N VAL A 138 -12.20 -15.99 8.55
CA VAL A 138 -10.80 -15.89 9.04
C VAL A 138 -10.43 -17.01 10.04
N ARG A 139 -11.43 -17.55 10.77
CA ARG A 139 -11.23 -18.62 11.77
C ARG A 139 -11.53 -20.03 11.24
N ALA A 140 -12.07 -20.15 10.04
CA ALA A 140 -12.39 -21.43 9.45
C ALA A 140 -11.12 -22.07 8.84
N LEU A 141 -10.80 -23.30 9.21
CA LEU A 141 -9.75 -24.11 8.56
C LEU A 141 -10.31 -24.69 7.23
N ALA A 142 -10.63 -23.82 6.29
CA ALA A 142 -11.14 -24.18 4.97
C ALA A 142 -10.34 -23.48 3.88
N LEU A 143 -10.41 -23.96 2.65
CA LEU A 143 -9.78 -23.31 1.48
C LEU A 143 -10.25 -21.87 1.25
N ASN A 144 -11.44 -21.52 1.77
CA ASN A 144 -12.00 -20.16 1.75
C ASN A 144 -11.47 -19.25 2.88
N ASN A 145 -10.46 -19.68 3.62
CA ASN A 145 -9.86 -18.80 4.62
C ASN A 145 -9.16 -17.63 3.91
N PRO A 146 -9.52 -16.37 4.25
CA PRO A 146 -8.95 -15.19 3.61
C PRO A 146 -7.43 -15.13 3.70
N ILE A 147 -6.80 -15.71 4.73
CA ILE A 147 -5.35 -15.73 4.86
C ILE A 147 -4.70 -16.53 3.72
N PHE A 148 -5.21 -17.73 3.40
CA PHE A 148 -4.67 -18.56 2.31
C PHE A 148 -4.90 -17.89 0.95
N VAL A 149 -6.10 -17.37 0.72
CA VAL A 149 -6.43 -16.66 -0.53
C VAL A 149 -5.52 -15.45 -0.73
N LEU A 150 -5.36 -14.62 0.31
CA LEU A 150 -4.51 -13.43 0.25
C LEU A 150 -3.02 -13.78 0.11
N LEU A 151 -2.56 -14.85 0.74
CA LEU A 151 -1.16 -15.29 0.64
C LEU A 151 -0.84 -15.74 -0.80
N ILE A 152 -1.72 -16.55 -1.41
CA ILE A 152 -1.58 -16.96 -2.81
C ILE A 152 -1.63 -15.73 -3.72
N PHE A 153 -2.57 -14.82 -3.46
CA PHE A 153 -2.71 -13.58 -4.22
C PHE A 153 -1.45 -12.71 -4.14
N CYS A 154 -0.90 -12.51 -2.95
CA CYS A 154 0.37 -11.80 -2.77
C CYS A 154 1.53 -12.50 -3.51
N ALA A 155 1.61 -13.83 -3.47
CA ALA A 155 2.65 -14.58 -4.15
C ALA A 155 2.57 -14.40 -5.68
N ILE A 156 1.37 -14.49 -6.25
CA ILE A 156 1.13 -14.25 -7.69
C ILE A 156 1.51 -12.82 -8.04
N LEU A 157 1.08 -11.84 -7.25
CA LEU A 157 1.35 -10.42 -7.48
C LEU A 157 2.85 -10.12 -7.44
N ILE A 158 3.58 -10.66 -6.45
CA ILE A 158 5.03 -10.53 -6.38
C ILE A 158 5.69 -11.19 -7.60
N GLY A 159 5.21 -12.35 -8.05
CA GLY A 159 5.70 -13.04 -9.25
C GLY A 159 5.52 -12.18 -10.52
N VAL A 160 4.32 -11.60 -10.70
CA VAL A 160 4.01 -10.71 -11.83
C VAL A 160 4.89 -9.45 -11.81
N LEU A 161 5.05 -8.83 -10.64
CA LEU A 161 5.91 -7.66 -10.49
C LEU A 161 7.39 -8.00 -10.71
N TYR A 162 7.85 -9.14 -10.21
CA TYR A 162 9.21 -9.61 -10.45
C TYR A 162 9.50 -9.76 -11.95
N TRP A 163 8.56 -10.37 -12.69
CA TRP A 163 8.65 -10.47 -14.14
C TRP A 163 8.62 -9.08 -14.80
N PHE A 164 7.66 -8.22 -14.43
CA PHE A 164 7.52 -6.86 -14.97
C PHE A 164 8.79 -6.03 -14.78
N PHE A 165 9.36 -6.01 -13.57
CA PHE A 165 10.59 -5.28 -13.28
C PHE A 165 11.86 -5.91 -13.87
N GLY A 166 11.76 -7.11 -14.43
CA GLY A 166 12.78 -7.74 -15.26
C GLY A 166 12.72 -7.33 -16.74
N THR A 167 11.60 -6.73 -17.20
CA THR A 167 11.47 -6.22 -18.59
C THR A 167 12.23 -4.92 -18.78
N GLU A 168 12.40 -4.50 -20.05
CA GLU A 168 13.03 -3.23 -20.41
C GLU A 168 12.35 -2.02 -19.75
N LEU A 169 11.00 -2.02 -19.70
CA LEU A 169 10.22 -0.98 -19.02
C LEU A 169 10.51 -0.94 -17.53
N GLY A 170 10.55 -2.10 -16.86
CA GLY A 170 10.85 -2.18 -15.44
C GLY A 170 12.29 -1.77 -15.11
N CYS A 171 13.25 -2.13 -15.98
CA CYS A 171 14.63 -1.67 -15.85
C CYS A 171 14.74 -0.15 -16.03
N SER A 172 14.04 0.42 -17.02
CA SER A 172 13.96 1.87 -17.25
C SER A 172 13.35 2.62 -16.05
N LEU A 173 12.32 2.06 -15.43
CA LEU A 173 11.73 2.58 -14.19
C LEU A 173 12.75 2.66 -13.04
N ARG A 174 13.49 1.57 -12.80
CA ARG A 174 14.54 1.54 -11.77
C ARG A 174 15.70 2.48 -12.06
N ALA A 175 16.10 2.60 -13.33
CA ALA A 175 17.14 3.54 -13.76
C ALA A 175 16.70 4.99 -13.54
N THR A 176 15.45 5.33 -13.87
CA THR A 176 14.87 6.67 -13.67
C THR A 176 14.85 7.06 -12.19
N GLY A 177 14.45 6.18 -11.30
CA GLY A 177 14.44 6.47 -9.86
C GLY A 177 15.85 6.55 -9.25
N ALA A 178 16.81 5.79 -9.78
CA ALA A 178 18.19 5.87 -9.30
C ALA A 178 18.87 7.19 -9.67
N ASN A 179 18.72 7.65 -10.93
CA ASN A 179 19.22 8.94 -11.40
C ASN A 179 18.54 9.36 -12.69
N GLN A 180 17.64 10.34 -12.61
CA GLN A 180 16.89 10.83 -13.77
C GLN A 180 17.79 11.45 -14.86
N HIS A 181 18.85 12.16 -14.49
CA HIS A 181 19.76 12.78 -15.44
C HIS A 181 20.53 11.74 -16.25
N MET A 182 21.02 10.71 -15.58
CA MET A 182 21.70 9.59 -16.21
C MET A 182 20.75 8.80 -17.12
N ALA A 183 19.53 8.53 -16.67
CA ALA A 183 18.52 7.83 -17.46
C ALA A 183 18.20 8.58 -18.77
N ARG A 184 18.03 9.91 -18.70
CA ARG A 184 17.85 10.76 -19.90
C ARG A 184 19.05 10.73 -20.84
N ALA A 185 20.28 10.75 -20.31
CA ALA A 185 21.50 10.66 -21.12
C ALA A 185 21.60 9.33 -21.89
N GLN A 186 20.96 8.26 -21.37
CA GLN A 186 20.84 6.95 -22.02
C GLN A 186 19.64 6.85 -22.97
N GLY A 187 18.92 7.95 -23.23
CA GLY A 187 17.77 7.98 -24.14
C GLY A 187 16.44 7.52 -23.51
N ILE A 188 16.39 7.29 -22.20
CA ILE A 188 15.16 6.89 -21.52
C ILE A 188 14.26 8.13 -21.33
N ASN A 189 13.00 8.04 -21.75
CA ASN A 189 12.01 9.08 -21.47
C ASN A 189 11.53 8.99 -20.02
N THR A 190 12.17 9.77 -19.14
CA THR A 190 11.88 9.75 -17.69
C THR A 190 10.46 10.19 -17.36
N ASN A 191 9.83 11.03 -18.17
CA ASN A 191 8.44 11.45 -17.93
C ASN A 191 7.48 10.28 -18.10
N VAL A 192 7.64 9.49 -19.16
CA VAL A 192 6.81 8.30 -19.40
C VAL A 192 7.04 7.26 -18.30
N THR A 193 8.28 7.03 -17.90
CA THR A 193 8.59 6.04 -16.86
C THR A 193 8.04 6.44 -15.49
N ILE A 194 8.06 7.73 -15.12
CA ILE A 194 7.44 8.23 -13.87
C ILE A 194 5.93 8.01 -13.92
N VAL A 195 5.26 8.39 -15.02
CA VAL A 195 3.82 8.19 -15.18
C VAL A 195 3.46 6.71 -15.07
N LEU A 196 4.17 5.82 -15.77
CA LEU A 196 3.93 4.37 -15.69
C LEU A 196 4.12 3.82 -14.29
N GLY A 197 5.14 4.26 -13.56
CA GLY A 197 5.37 3.82 -12.20
C GLY A 197 4.28 4.29 -11.23
N LEU A 198 3.79 5.52 -11.37
CA LEU A 198 2.66 6.03 -10.60
C LEU A 198 1.35 5.28 -10.93
N MET A 199 1.13 4.92 -12.22
CA MET A 199 -0.01 4.09 -12.63
C MET A 199 0.03 2.72 -11.98
N VAL A 200 1.15 2.00 -12.07
CA VAL A 200 1.30 0.66 -11.48
C VAL A 200 1.12 0.70 -9.96
N SER A 201 1.76 1.66 -9.29
CA SER A 201 1.63 1.85 -7.84
C SER A 201 0.17 2.07 -7.42
N ASN A 202 -0.49 3.08 -7.97
CA ASN A 202 -1.86 3.42 -7.63
C ASN A 202 -2.86 2.32 -8.05
N GLY A 203 -2.57 1.56 -9.09
CA GLY A 203 -3.31 0.35 -9.44
C GLY A 203 -3.28 -0.71 -8.34
N LEU A 204 -2.10 -0.98 -7.78
CA LEU A 204 -1.93 -1.92 -6.65
C LEU A 204 -2.63 -1.42 -5.38
N VAL A 205 -2.53 -0.13 -5.12
CA VAL A 205 -3.21 0.50 -3.99
C VAL A 205 -4.73 0.36 -4.12
N ALA A 206 -5.29 0.63 -5.29
CA ALA A 206 -6.72 0.48 -5.54
C ALA A 206 -7.16 -0.99 -5.48
N LEU A 207 -6.34 -1.92 -5.94
CA LEU A 207 -6.56 -3.36 -5.77
C LEU A 207 -6.67 -3.73 -4.29
N ALA A 208 -5.74 -3.24 -3.47
CA ALA A 208 -5.80 -3.43 -2.02
C ALA A 208 -7.06 -2.81 -1.41
N GLY A 209 -7.49 -1.63 -1.89
CA GLY A 209 -8.74 -0.99 -1.48
C GLY A 209 -9.98 -1.82 -1.80
N GLY A 210 -10.04 -2.44 -2.99
CA GLY A 210 -11.10 -3.37 -3.37
C GLY A 210 -11.14 -4.62 -2.48
N LEU A 211 -10.00 -5.21 -2.17
CA LEU A 211 -9.89 -6.35 -1.25
C LEU A 211 -10.26 -5.97 0.18
N LEU A 212 -9.84 -4.78 0.64
CA LEU A 212 -10.16 -4.27 1.97
C LEU A 212 -11.65 -4.06 2.15
N SER A 213 -12.33 -3.49 1.16
CA SER A 213 -13.79 -3.29 1.18
C SER A 213 -14.55 -4.61 1.22
N GLN A 214 -14.10 -5.63 0.51
CA GLN A 214 -14.68 -6.98 0.59
C GLN A 214 -14.46 -7.61 1.96
N TYR A 215 -13.26 -7.46 2.51
CA TYR A 215 -12.90 -8.00 3.82
C TYR A 215 -13.74 -7.37 4.94
N GLN A 216 -13.89 -6.05 4.92
CA GLN A 216 -14.66 -5.29 5.93
C GLN A 216 -16.18 -5.39 5.72
N GLY A 217 -16.65 -5.68 4.51
CA GLY A 217 -18.07 -5.71 4.15
C GLY A 217 -18.68 -4.33 3.89
N PHE A 218 -17.85 -3.31 3.69
CA PHE A 218 -18.29 -1.95 3.29
C PHE A 218 -17.15 -1.18 2.64
N SER A 219 -17.49 -0.17 1.85
CA SER A 219 -16.55 0.85 1.39
C SER A 219 -16.90 2.19 2.02
N ASP A 220 -15.92 2.86 2.60
CA ASP A 220 -16.03 4.20 3.19
C ASP A 220 -15.09 5.17 2.48
N ILE A 221 -15.56 6.42 2.29
CA ILE A 221 -14.77 7.43 1.58
C ILE A 221 -13.47 7.79 2.30
N ASN A 222 -13.44 7.63 3.63
CA ASN A 222 -12.31 7.97 4.47
C ASN A 222 -11.38 6.77 4.74
N MET A 223 -11.67 5.58 4.15
CA MET A 223 -10.90 4.36 4.43
C MET A 223 -9.42 4.47 4.03
N GLY A 224 -9.10 5.35 3.07
CA GLY A 224 -7.73 5.59 2.62
C GLY A 224 -6.98 6.67 3.39
N ARG A 225 -7.64 7.43 4.28
CA ARG A 225 -6.98 8.52 4.99
C ARG A 225 -5.87 8.04 5.93
N GLY A 226 -4.63 8.41 5.62
CA GLY A 226 -3.43 7.99 6.34
C GLY A 226 -2.86 6.66 5.87
N ALA A 227 -3.38 6.10 4.78
CA ALA A 227 -2.89 4.85 4.20
C ALA A 227 -1.42 4.95 3.81
N ILE A 228 -0.98 6.08 3.25
CA ILE A 228 0.42 6.28 2.90
C ILE A 228 1.36 6.14 4.10
N VAL A 229 0.96 6.63 5.29
CA VAL A 229 1.77 6.54 6.51
C VAL A 229 1.94 5.08 6.93
N ILE A 230 0.87 4.29 6.87
CA ILE A 230 0.90 2.85 7.16
C ILE A 230 1.76 2.11 6.13
N GLY A 231 1.62 2.46 4.83
CA GLY A 231 2.41 1.87 3.76
C GLY A 231 3.90 2.14 3.90
N LEU A 232 4.29 3.37 4.18
CA LEU A 232 5.69 3.73 4.45
C LEU A 232 6.24 3.01 5.69
N ALA A 233 5.46 2.96 6.76
CA ALA A 233 5.85 2.21 7.96
C ALA A 233 6.10 0.74 7.65
N ALA A 234 5.18 0.09 6.92
CA ALA A 234 5.32 -1.30 6.51
C ALA A 234 6.59 -1.55 5.69
N VAL A 235 6.86 -0.69 4.71
CA VAL A 235 8.08 -0.76 3.88
C VAL A 235 9.32 -0.64 4.74
N ILE A 236 9.39 0.36 5.62
CA ILE A 236 10.56 0.61 6.46
C ILE A 236 10.77 -0.49 7.51
N ILE A 237 9.70 -0.99 8.14
CA ILE A 237 9.77 -2.14 9.05
C ILE A 237 10.36 -3.35 8.32
N GLY A 238 9.85 -3.65 7.11
CA GLY A 238 10.36 -4.71 6.27
C GLY A 238 11.83 -4.55 5.92
N GLU A 239 12.26 -3.35 5.51
CA GLU A 239 13.66 -3.07 5.18
C GLU A 239 14.58 -3.15 6.40
N VAL A 240 14.16 -2.65 7.55
CA VAL A 240 14.98 -2.65 8.78
C VAL A 240 15.24 -4.07 9.29
N ILE A 241 14.23 -4.94 9.21
CA ILE A 241 14.32 -6.31 9.71
C ILE A 241 15.03 -7.21 8.69
N PHE A 242 14.64 -7.13 7.41
CA PHE A 242 15.05 -8.09 6.38
C PHE A 242 16.03 -7.52 5.35
N GLY A 243 16.31 -6.22 5.32
CA GLY A 243 17.10 -5.56 4.27
C GLY A 243 18.52 -6.11 4.11
N LYS A 244 19.12 -6.68 5.17
CA LYS A 244 20.43 -7.35 5.09
C LYS A 244 20.36 -8.77 4.54
N ILE A 245 19.23 -9.45 4.69
CA ILE A 245 19.02 -10.86 4.34
C ILE A 245 18.45 -10.96 2.93
N PHE A 246 17.50 -10.10 2.57
CA PHE A 246 16.76 -10.13 1.33
C PHE A 246 17.42 -9.24 0.27
N ARG A 247 18.31 -9.83 -0.53
CA ARG A 247 19.04 -9.12 -1.61
C ARG A 247 18.27 -9.09 -2.94
N ASN A 248 17.44 -10.09 -3.21
CA ASN A 248 16.65 -10.16 -4.44
C ASN A 248 15.45 -9.21 -4.40
N PHE A 249 15.06 -8.71 -5.59
CA PHE A 249 13.93 -7.78 -5.74
C PHE A 249 12.61 -8.40 -5.21
N ALA A 250 12.29 -9.64 -5.58
CA ALA A 250 11.09 -10.32 -5.08
C ALA A 250 11.09 -10.43 -3.55
N LEU A 251 12.23 -10.74 -2.95
CA LEU A 251 12.36 -10.83 -1.50
C LEU A 251 12.20 -9.46 -0.82
N LYS A 252 12.59 -8.35 -1.46
CA LYS A 252 12.33 -7.00 -0.94
C LYS A 252 10.85 -6.65 -0.94
N LEU A 253 10.11 -7.05 -1.98
CA LEU A 253 8.65 -6.91 -2.00
C LEU A 253 8.00 -7.77 -0.91
N THR A 254 8.47 -9.01 -0.72
CA THR A 254 8.01 -9.87 0.38
C THR A 254 8.31 -9.25 1.74
N ALA A 255 9.45 -8.57 1.91
CA ALA A 255 9.78 -7.86 3.15
C ALA A 255 8.75 -6.75 3.45
N ALA A 256 8.29 -5.99 2.45
CA ALA A 256 7.25 -4.98 2.65
C ALA A 256 5.93 -5.61 3.12
N VAL A 257 5.55 -6.77 2.55
CA VAL A 257 4.34 -7.51 3.00
C VAL A 257 4.50 -7.99 4.44
N ILE A 258 5.63 -8.59 4.80
CA ILE A 258 5.89 -9.04 6.16
C ILE A 258 5.92 -7.83 7.12
N GLY A 259 6.49 -6.71 6.70
CA GLY A 259 6.46 -5.46 7.45
C GLY A 259 5.04 -4.97 7.76
N ALA A 260 4.12 -5.07 6.79
CA ALA A 260 2.72 -4.76 7.00
C ALA A 260 2.04 -5.73 8.00
N ILE A 261 2.33 -7.01 7.92
CA ILE A 261 1.82 -8.00 8.87
C ILE A 261 2.31 -7.67 10.29
N ILE A 262 3.60 -7.40 10.46
CA ILE A 262 4.19 -7.03 11.76
C ILE A 262 3.52 -5.77 12.30
N TYR A 263 3.35 -4.75 11.46
CA TYR A 263 2.66 -3.52 11.83
C TYR A 263 1.25 -3.80 12.39
N TYR A 264 0.44 -4.62 11.68
CA TYR A 264 -0.92 -4.95 12.12
C TYR A 264 -0.98 -5.84 13.36
N ILE A 265 0.00 -6.72 13.56
CA ILE A 265 0.15 -7.50 14.80
C ILE A 265 0.42 -6.56 15.98
N VAL A 266 1.35 -5.61 15.83
CA VAL A 266 1.65 -4.62 16.87
C VAL A 266 0.44 -3.76 17.17
N MET A 267 -0.26 -3.28 16.13
CA MET A 267 -1.50 -2.51 16.30
C MET A 267 -2.57 -3.28 17.05
N ASN A 268 -2.78 -4.56 16.69
CA ASN A 268 -3.76 -5.43 17.38
C ASN A 268 -3.38 -5.66 18.85
N PHE A 269 -2.10 -5.86 19.14
CA PHE A 269 -1.60 -5.99 20.49
C PHE A 269 -1.92 -4.75 21.35
N VAL A 270 -1.61 -3.58 20.81
CA VAL A 270 -1.82 -2.30 21.52
C VAL A 270 -3.30 -2.01 21.76
N LEU A 271 -4.18 -2.31 20.78
CA LEU A 271 -5.63 -2.18 20.95
C LEU A 271 -6.17 -3.07 22.05
N ARG A 272 -5.59 -4.27 22.24
CA ARG A 272 -6.01 -5.21 23.28
C ARG A 272 -5.54 -4.82 24.68
N MET A 273 -4.58 -3.91 24.80
CA MET A 273 -4.17 -3.36 26.10
C MET A 273 -5.21 -2.41 26.72
N GLY A 274 -6.38 -2.23 26.08
CA GLY A 274 -7.50 -1.46 26.64
C GLY A 274 -7.51 0.01 26.20
N LEU A 275 -6.75 0.38 25.19
CA LEU A 275 -6.80 1.72 24.59
C LEU A 275 -8.10 1.89 23.79
N SER A 276 -8.68 3.08 23.86
CA SER A 276 -9.92 3.40 23.15
C SER A 276 -9.70 3.41 21.63
N THR A 277 -10.75 3.09 20.89
CA THR A 277 -10.72 3.16 19.42
C THR A 277 -10.54 4.60 18.91
N ASP A 278 -10.84 5.60 19.72
CA ASP A 278 -10.70 7.02 19.40
C ASP A 278 -9.23 7.43 19.32
N ASP A 279 -8.36 6.77 20.10
CA ASP A 279 -6.90 7.02 20.13
C ASP A 279 -6.15 6.27 19.03
N LEU A 280 -6.84 5.51 18.17
CA LEU A 280 -6.23 4.70 17.10
C LEU A 280 -5.29 5.51 16.19
N LYS A 281 -5.68 6.72 15.79
CA LYS A 281 -4.87 7.57 14.92
C LYS A 281 -3.62 8.09 15.60
N LEU A 282 -3.73 8.49 16.88
CA LEU A 282 -2.60 8.92 17.69
C LEU A 282 -1.63 7.76 17.88
N LEU A 283 -2.16 6.59 18.19
CA LEU A 283 -1.39 5.38 18.38
C LEU A 283 -0.66 4.96 17.12
N THR A 284 -1.35 4.98 15.96
CA THR A 284 -0.76 4.73 14.64
C THR A 284 0.43 5.64 14.40
N ALA A 285 0.26 6.95 14.64
CA ALA A 285 1.33 7.92 14.46
C ALA A 285 2.52 7.65 15.39
N LEU A 286 2.27 7.28 16.65
CA LEU A 286 3.32 6.98 17.62
C LEU A 286 4.08 5.70 17.25
N VAL A 287 3.37 4.63 16.90
CA VAL A 287 3.98 3.36 16.45
C VAL A 287 4.84 3.59 15.21
N VAL A 288 4.33 4.32 14.21
CA VAL A 288 5.09 4.67 13.01
C VAL A 288 6.32 5.50 13.35
N ALA A 289 6.20 6.52 14.20
CA ALA A 289 7.32 7.36 14.63
C ALA A 289 8.43 6.53 15.30
N VAL A 290 8.07 5.58 16.16
CA VAL A 290 9.03 4.66 16.79
C VAL A 290 9.77 3.85 15.74
N PHE A 291 9.03 3.20 14.80
CA PHE A 291 9.66 2.39 13.77
C PHE A 291 10.55 3.20 12.82
N LEU A 292 10.15 4.43 12.46
CA LEU A 292 10.95 5.34 11.62
C LEU A 292 12.23 5.82 12.34
N THR A 293 12.22 5.89 13.66
CA THR A 293 13.36 6.34 14.46
C THR A 293 14.44 5.25 14.60
N ILE A 294 14.05 3.97 14.53
CA ILE A 294 14.98 2.84 14.67
C ILE A 294 16.15 2.88 13.66
N PRO A 295 15.96 3.10 12.35
CA PRO A 295 17.06 3.18 11.39
C PRO A 295 18.03 4.29 11.69
N TYR A 296 17.52 5.46 12.09
CA TYR A 296 18.33 6.63 12.45
C TYR A 296 19.21 6.34 13.67
N TRP A 297 18.63 5.80 14.73
CA TRP A 297 19.39 5.45 15.93
C TRP A 297 20.39 4.34 15.68
N LYS A 298 20.03 3.34 14.88
CA LYS A 298 20.95 2.27 14.49
C LYS A 298 22.14 2.82 13.71
N GLY A 299 21.94 3.74 12.79
CA GLY A 299 23.01 4.44 12.06
C GLY A 299 23.90 5.30 12.99
N LYS A 300 23.28 6.04 13.92
CA LYS A 300 23.99 6.99 14.79
C LYS A 300 24.76 6.31 15.93
N TYR A 301 24.19 5.29 16.55
CA TYR A 301 24.75 4.70 17.77
C TYR A 301 25.44 3.35 17.56
N PHE A 302 25.06 2.57 16.55
CA PHE A 302 25.59 1.23 16.31
C PHE A 302 26.58 1.16 15.15
N THR A 303 26.73 2.21 14.32
CA THR A 303 27.64 2.23 13.17
C THR A 303 28.81 3.23 13.40
N LYS A 304 29.29 3.40 14.62
CA LYS A 304 30.59 4.02 14.83
C LYS A 304 31.70 3.03 14.47
N GLY A 305 31.95 2.86 13.16
CA GLY A 305 33.25 2.41 12.68
C GLY A 305 34.26 3.52 12.92
N PRO A 306 35.55 3.22 13.18
CA PRO A 306 36.56 4.22 13.49
C PRO A 306 36.70 5.18 12.30
N VAL A 307 36.48 6.45 12.56
CA VAL A 307 36.95 7.56 11.71
C VAL A 307 38.44 7.39 11.58
N LYS A 308 38.94 6.87 10.47
CA LYS A 308 40.35 7.02 10.11
C LYS A 308 40.64 8.51 10.04
N LYS A 309 41.27 9.04 11.08
CA LYS A 309 41.96 10.31 10.98
C LYS A 309 42.99 10.15 9.88
N GLY A 310 42.68 10.74 8.70
CA GLY A 310 43.67 10.90 7.64
C GLY A 310 44.82 11.70 8.21
N GLY A 311 46.01 11.09 8.24
CA GLY A 311 47.23 11.73 8.63
C GLY A 311 47.45 12.94 7.75
N LYS A 312 47.68 14.07 8.41
CA LYS A 312 48.53 15.13 7.88
C LYS A 312 49.96 14.55 7.85
N ASP A 313 50.48 14.28 6.70
CA ASP A 313 51.92 14.23 6.49
C ASP A 313 52.24 15.05 5.25
N ASN A 314 52.93 16.11 5.57
CA ASN A 314 53.99 16.87 4.93
C ASN A 314 54.48 16.39 3.55
N ALA A 315 54.41 17.24 2.56
CA ALA A 315 55.50 17.83 1.81
C ALA A 315 54.94 18.72 0.68
#